data_6d9f37b2662d2987f9cc0528649262d8
#
_entry.id   6d9f37b2662d2987f9cc0528649262d8
#
_cell.length_a   1.000
_cell.length_b   1.000
_cell.length_c   1.000
_cell.angle_alpha   90.00
_cell.angle_beta   90.00
_cell.angle_gamma   90.00
#
_symmetry.space_group_name_H-M   'P 1'
#
loop_
_entity.id
_entity.type
_entity.pdbx_description
1 polymer ?
#
loop_
_entity_poly.entity_id
_entity_poly.type
_entity_poly.pdbx_seq_one_letter_code
_entity_poly.pdbx_strand_id
1 'polypeptide(L)'
;MKKFKLTSETKEWCGITLHRIEYLKDFADIEKGEKGGWIEKEENLSQEDDAQVSGNALVSGNALVSGNARVYGDAWVYGDALVYGNALVSGNARVYGDAWVYGDAWVYGNAQVYGELKLIDGYFYHIKEKSEKIEKIEIDEEYELLCSDPELADEDDEEVSTEVLIKDGKKYKVKILEEIE
;
A
#
# COMPACT_ATOMS: atom_id res chain seq x y z
N MET A 1 18.78 9.14 18.25
CA MET A 1 18.65 10.32 17.35
C MET A 1 17.37 10.13 16.58
N LYS A 2 16.50 11.16 16.43
CA LYS A 2 15.28 11.05 15.62
C LYS A 2 15.63 10.74 14.16
N LYS A 3 14.82 9.90 13.51
CA LYS A 3 14.94 9.57 12.09
C LYS A 3 14.50 10.73 11.19
N PHE A 4 13.43 11.40 11.58
CA PHE A 4 12.86 12.54 10.87
C PHE A 4 12.29 13.58 11.83
N LYS A 5 11.93 14.74 11.31
CA LYS A 5 11.19 15.80 11.98
C LYS A 5 10.06 16.31 11.09
N LEU A 6 9.03 16.86 11.69
CA LEU A 6 8.07 17.69 11.00
C LEU A 6 8.70 19.05 10.66
N THR A 7 8.49 19.52 9.43
CA THR A 7 8.93 20.85 9.00
C THR A 7 7.82 21.89 9.21
N SER A 8 8.13 23.16 9.00
CA SER A 8 7.13 24.23 8.96
C SER A 8 6.34 24.29 7.65
N GLU A 9 6.72 23.49 6.64
CA GLU A 9 5.99 23.36 5.39
C GLU A 9 4.73 22.54 5.62
N THR A 10 3.58 23.16 5.46
CA THR A 10 2.26 22.54 5.70
C THR A 10 1.35 22.62 4.50
N LYS A 11 0.40 21.71 4.45
CA LYS A 11 -0.75 21.81 3.54
C LYS A 11 -2.03 21.35 4.23
N GLU A 12 -3.13 22.00 3.87
CA GLU A 12 -4.45 21.56 4.30
C GLU A 12 -4.98 20.49 3.36
N TRP A 13 -5.51 19.42 3.94
CA TRP A 13 -6.12 18.34 3.20
C TRP A 13 -7.33 17.77 3.94
N CYS A 14 -8.50 17.79 3.33
CA CYS A 14 -9.75 17.30 3.93
C CYS A 14 -10.00 17.84 5.36
N GLY A 15 -9.61 19.09 5.64
CA GLY A 15 -9.78 19.72 6.96
C GLY A 15 -8.73 19.34 8.01
N ILE A 16 -7.67 18.65 7.61
CA ILE A 16 -6.51 18.35 8.47
C ILE A 16 -5.26 19.04 7.95
N THR A 17 -4.39 19.45 8.86
CA THR A 17 -3.08 20.04 8.54
C THR A 17 -2.04 18.93 8.45
N LEU A 18 -1.38 18.81 7.32
CA LEU A 18 -0.29 17.88 7.07
C LEU A 18 1.03 18.63 7.05
N HIS A 19 2.06 18.03 7.61
CA HIS A 19 3.42 18.55 7.67
C HIS A 19 4.33 17.78 6.73
N ARG A 20 5.15 18.50 5.98
CA ARG A 20 6.28 17.91 5.25
C ARG A 20 7.27 17.35 6.24
N ILE A 21 7.80 16.14 6.01
CA ILE A 21 8.89 15.63 6.86
C ILE A 21 10.25 15.89 6.22
N GLU A 22 11.28 15.96 7.04
CA GLU A 22 12.69 16.00 6.64
C GLU A 22 13.44 14.92 7.41
N TYR A 23 14.16 14.07 6.71
CA TYR A 23 14.96 13.01 7.29
C TYR A 23 16.26 13.54 7.89
N LEU A 24 16.62 13.05 9.07
CA LEU A 24 17.73 13.58 9.89
C LEU A 24 18.96 12.67 9.90
N LYS A 25 18.87 11.50 9.27
CA LYS A 25 19.96 10.52 9.14
C LYS A 25 19.81 9.76 7.83
N ASP A 26 20.91 9.17 7.37
CA ASP A 26 20.91 8.24 6.25
C ASP A 26 20.32 6.87 6.69
N PHE A 27 19.48 6.28 5.90
CA PHE A 27 18.97 4.92 6.09
C PHE A 27 18.33 4.42 4.78
N ALA A 28 18.38 3.11 4.54
CA ALA A 28 17.92 2.51 3.29
C ALA A 28 18.44 3.29 2.07
N ASP A 29 17.55 3.87 1.26
CA ASP A 29 17.84 4.69 0.08
C ASP A 29 17.59 6.20 0.33
N ILE A 30 17.41 6.61 1.58
CA ILE A 30 17.18 8.00 2.00
C ILE A 30 18.46 8.65 2.50
N GLU A 31 18.75 9.87 2.03
CA GLU A 31 19.85 10.68 2.49
C GLU A 31 19.41 11.69 3.58
N LYS A 32 20.31 11.99 4.50
CA LYS A 32 20.08 13.03 5.50
C LYS A 32 19.79 14.39 4.86
N GLY A 33 18.72 15.03 5.28
CA GLY A 33 18.23 16.31 4.77
C GLY A 33 17.22 16.15 3.63
N GLU A 34 16.98 14.94 3.16
CA GLU A 34 15.96 14.67 2.16
C GLU A 34 14.57 14.97 2.72
N LYS A 35 13.73 15.58 1.87
CA LYS A 35 12.32 15.81 2.20
C LYS A 35 11.50 14.57 1.88
N GLY A 36 10.81 14.05 2.88
CA GLY A 36 9.87 12.96 2.73
C GLY A 36 8.49 13.40 2.26
N GLY A 37 7.47 12.59 2.52
CA GLY A 37 6.07 12.89 2.23
C GLY A 37 5.42 13.81 3.26
N TRP A 38 4.11 13.65 3.43
CA TRP A 38 3.27 14.49 4.28
C TRP A 38 2.60 13.66 5.36
N ILE A 39 2.76 14.04 6.61
CA ILE A 39 2.11 13.36 7.73
C ILE A 39 1.40 14.35 8.63
N GLU A 40 0.34 13.92 9.29
CA GLU A 40 -0.42 14.76 10.23
C GLU A 40 0.33 14.95 11.54
N LYS A 41 0.93 13.89 12.06
CA LYS A 41 1.62 13.86 13.35
C LYS A 41 2.80 12.88 13.33
N GLU A 42 3.74 13.04 14.27
CA GLU A 42 4.95 12.19 14.32
C GLU A 42 4.62 10.69 14.45
N GLU A 43 3.52 10.35 15.11
CA GLU A 43 3.07 8.97 15.33
C GLU A 43 2.66 8.24 14.04
N ASN A 44 2.42 8.95 12.94
CA ASN A 44 2.07 8.36 11.66
C ASN A 44 3.22 7.61 10.97
N LEU A 45 4.47 7.85 11.38
CA LEU A 45 5.64 7.18 10.84
C LEU A 45 6.58 6.77 11.98
N SER A 46 7.02 5.52 12.00
CA SER A 46 7.98 5.04 13.01
C SER A 46 9.30 5.83 12.96
N GLN A 47 9.80 6.26 14.10
CA GLN A 47 11.11 6.90 14.27
C GLN A 47 12.28 5.88 14.28
N GLU A 48 11.96 4.62 14.48
CA GLU A 48 12.89 3.51 14.46
C GLU A 48 12.96 2.94 13.05
N ASP A 49 13.22 1.75 12.79
CA ASP A 49 13.13 1.00 11.52
C ASP A 49 13.44 1.82 10.24
N ASP A 50 13.34 1.18 9.09
CA ASP A 50 13.60 1.79 7.77
C ASP A 50 12.32 2.25 7.04
N ALA A 51 11.18 2.31 7.76
CA ALA A 51 9.94 2.81 7.18
C ALA A 51 10.07 4.22 6.64
N GLN A 52 9.49 4.48 5.47
CA GLN A 52 9.57 5.77 4.80
C GLN A 52 8.26 6.21 4.16
N VAL A 53 8.05 7.52 4.15
CA VAL A 53 6.98 8.20 3.41
C VAL A 53 7.63 9.23 2.52
N SER A 54 7.41 9.16 1.21
CA SER A 54 8.11 10.02 0.24
C SER A 54 7.20 10.53 -0.88
N GLY A 55 7.72 11.42 -1.71
CA GLY A 55 6.95 12.04 -2.79
C GLY A 55 5.80 12.91 -2.27
N ASN A 56 4.62 12.73 -2.81
CA ASN A 56 3.38 13.40 -2.38
C ASN A 56 2.52 12.54 -1.45
N ALA A 57 3.03 11.40 -1.02
CA ALA A 57 2.29 10.47 -0.18
C ALA A 57 1.81 11.11 1.13
N LEU A 58 0.61 10.74 1.57
CA LEU A 58 -0.07 11.29 2.74
C LEU A 58 -0.31 10.20 3.78
N VAL A 59 0.02 10.49 5.05
CA VAL A 59 -0.37 9.62 6.17
C VAL A 59 -1.04 10.45 7.25
N SER A 60 -2.24 10.04 7.68
CA SER A 60 -3.04 10.83 8.64
C SER A 60 -3.94 9.98 9.54
N GLY A 61 -4.64 10.62 10.46
CA GLY A 61 -5.43 9.95 11.46
C GLY A 61 -4.57 9.16 12.44
N ASN A 62 -4.99 7.96 12.78
CA ASN A 62 -4.23 7.03 13.61
C ASN A 62 -3.42 6.03 12.79
N ALA A 63 -3.34 6.24 11.48
CA ALA A 63 -2.57 5.37 10.61
C ALA A 63 -1.08 5.37 10.96
N LEU A 64 -0.45 4.21 10.88
CA LEU A 64 0.96 4.02 11.21
C LEU A 64 1.69 3.30 10.08
N VAL A 65 2.84 3.87 9.69
CA VAL A 65 3.80 3.24 8.78
C VAL A 65 5.05 2.86 9.58
N SER A 66 5.45 1.58 9.57
CA SER A 66 6.55 1.05 10.38
C SER A 66 7.32 -0.10 9.71
N GLY A 67 8.35 -0.63 10.36
CA GLY A 67 9.22 -1.68 9.80
C GLY A 67 10.03 -1.15 8.63
N ASN A 68 10.02 -1.85 7.51
CA ASN A 68 10.66 -1.45 6.25
C ASN A 68 9.65 -0.96 5.21
N ALA A 69 8.42 -0.65 5.65
CA ALA A 69 7.34 -0.29 4.75
C ALA A 69 7.60 1.05 4.03
N ARG A 70 7.18 1.13 2.78
CA ARG A 70 7.40 2.29 1.92
C ARG A 70 6.06 2.81 1.39
N VAL A 71 5.78 4.07 1.63
CA VAL A 71 4.59 4.77 1.11
C VAL A 71 5.06 5.93 0.24
N TYR A 72 4.74 5.92 -1.06
CA TYR A 72 5.28 6.92 -1.99
C TYR A 72 4.32 7.23 -3.16
N GLY A 73 4.74 8.15 -4.03
CA GLY A 73 3.88 8.67 -5.11
C GLY A 73 2.82 9.60 -4.55
N ASP A 74 1.57 9.40 -4.95
CA ASP A 74 0.39 10.12 -4.48
C ASP A 74 -0.49 9.25 -3.56
N ALA A 75 0.10 8.23 -2.93
CA ALA A 75 -0.60 7.27 -2.10
C ALA A 75 -1.13 7.88 -0.79
N TRP A 76 -2.23 7.31 -0.28
CA TRP A 76 -2.88 7.74 0.95
C TRP A 76 -3.02 6.61 1.93
N VAL A 77 -2.59 6.86 3.19
CA VAL A 77 -2.81 5.94 4.31
C VAL A 77 -3.48 6.74 5.43
N TYR A 78 -4.70 6.37 5.84
CA TYR A 78 -5.45 7.14 6.84
C TYR A 78 -6.44 6.29 7.64
N GLY A 79 -7.10 6.91 8.61
CA GLY A 79 -7.96 6.19 9.57
C GLY A 79 -7.11 5.47 10.60
N ASP A 80 -7.40 4.22 10.87
CA ASP A 80 -6.67 3.33 11.79
C ASP A 80 -5.80 2.30 11.03
N ALA A 81 -5.45 2.60 9.78
CA ALA A 81 -4.72 1.69 8.89
C ALA A 81 -3.27 1.45 9.34
N LEU A 82 -2.80 0.21 9.17
CA LEU A 82 -1.43 -0.19 9.48
C LEU A 82 -0.70 -0.65 8.22
N VAL A 83 0.48 -0.05 7.95
CA VAL A 83 1.38 -0.45 6.85
C VAL A 83 2.73 -0.79 7.45
N TYR A 84 3.14 -2.07 7.42
CA TYR A 84 4.37 -2.49 8.07
C TYR A 84 5.03 -3.71 7.39
N GLY A 85 6.15 -4.20 7.95
CA GLY A 85 6.97 -5.23 7.30
C GLY A 85 7.71 -4.64 6.11
N ASN A 86 7.71 -5.32 4.96
CA ASN A 86 8.29 -4.85 3.70
C ASN A 86 7.23 -4.30 2.73
N ALA A 87 6.04 -3.97 3.23
CA ALA A 87 4.91 -3.57 2.40
C ALA A 87 5.20 -2.29 1.60
N LEU A 88 4.71 -2.26 0.37
CA LEU A 88 4.76 -1.10 -0.51
C LEU A 88 3.37 -0.57 -0.83
N VAL A 89 3.19 0.75 -0.65
CA VAL A 89 1.96 1.46 -1.05
C VAL A 89 2.36 2.62 -1.97
N SER A 90 1.86 2.64 -3.20
CA SER A 90 2.33 3.61 -4.20
C SER A 90 1.26 4.02 -5.24
N GLY A 91 1.65 4.89 -6.16
CA GLY A 91 0.72 5.43 -7.16
C GLY A 91 -0.35 6.29 -6.49
N ASN A 92 -1.61 6.11 -6.86
CA ASN A 92 -2.78 6.75 -6.26
C ASN A 92 -3.50 5.82 -5.25
N ALA A 93 -2.81 4.80 -4.75
CA ALA A 93 -3.41 3.81 -3.86
C ALA A 93 -3.89 4.42 -2.55
N ARG A 94 -4.95 3.85 -1.99
CA ARG A 94 -5.53 4.29 -0.71
C ARG A 94 -5.65 3.11 0.24
N VAL A 95 -5.12 3.28 1.45
CA VAL A 95 -5.25 2.31 2.53
C VAL A 95 -5.90 3.00 3.72
N TYR A 96 -7.08 2.53 4.16
CA TYR A 96 -7.84 3.25 5.19
C TYR A 96 -8.79 2.37 6.00
N GLY A 97 -9.46 2.97 6.98
CA GLY A 97 -10.23 2.22 7.96
C GLY A 97 -9.31 1.43 8.87
N ASP A 98 -9.68 0.20 9.20
CA ASP A 98 -8.90 -0.72 10.02
C ASP A 98 -8.02 -1.66 9.17
N ALA A 99 -7.70 -1.28 7.92
CA ALA A 99 -6.98 -2.13 6.99
C ALA A 99 -5.50 -2.31 7.35
N TRP A 100 -4.98 -3.51 7.15
CA TRP A 100 -3.59 -3.85 7.39
C TRP A 100 -2.91 -4.28 6.09
N VAL A 101 -1.79 -3.64 5.76
CA VAL A 101 -0.93 -4.01 4.62
C VAL A 101 0.45 -4.31 5.18
N TYR A 102 0.89 -5.56 5.09
CA TYR A 102 2.12 -5.99 5.75
C TYR A 102 2.81 -7.14 5.00
N GLY A 103 3.89 -7.67 5.59
CA GLY A 103 4.70 -8.68 4.91
C GLY A 103 5.31 -8.11 3.64
N ASP A 104 5.14 -8.77 2.51
CA ASP A 104 5.65 -8.35 1.20
C ASP A 104 4.54 -7.84 0.26
N ALA A 105 3.40 -7.39 0.80
CA ALA A 105 2.27 -6.90 0.02
C ALA A 105 2.58 -5.58 -0.71
N TRP A 106 2.17 -5.50 -1.97
CA TRP A 106 2.27 -4.30 -2.82
C TRP A 106 0.89 -3.79 -3.19
N VAL A 107 0.59 -2.56 -2.79
CA VAL A 107 -0.66 -1.86 -3.13
C VAL A 107 -0.32 -0.67 -4.01
N TYR A 108 -0.78 -0.64 -5.26
CA TYR A 108 -0.37 0.38 -6.22
C TYR A 108 -1.47 0.73 -7.22
N GLY A 109 -1.15 1.62 -8.16
CA GLY A 109 -2.12 2.10 -9.13
C GLY A 109 -3.25 2.88 -8.47
N ASN A 110 -4.48 2.49 -8.69
CA ASN A 110 -5.68 3.09 -8.09
C ASN A 110 -6.32 2.18 -7.03
N ALA A 111 -5.58 1.22 -6.48
CA ALA A 111 -6.11 0.27 -5.50
C ALA A 111 -6.66 0.96 -4.25
N GLN A 112 -7.74 0.42 -3.73
CA GLN A 112 -8.30 0.84 -2.45
C GLN A 112 -8.40 -0.36 -1.52
N VAL A 113 -7.73 -0.27 -0.37
CA VAL A 113 -7.73 -1.28 0.68
C VAL A 113 -8.36 -0.67 1.92
N TYR A 114 -9.48 -1.20 2.39
CA TYR A 114 -10.24 -0.58 3.46
C TYR A 114 -11.05 -1.58 4.30
N GLY A 115 -11.69 -1.07 5.34
CA GLY A 115 -12.41 -1.89 6.31
C GLY A 115 -11.42 -2.71 7.14
N GLU A 116 -11.71 -3.96 7.39
CA GLU A 116 -10.87 -4.88 8.18
C GLU A 116 -9.96 -5.76 7.32
N LEU A 117 -9.71 -5.39 6.05
CA LEU A 117 -8.87 -6.17 5.14
C LEU A 117 -7.43 -6.27 5.63
N LYS A 118 -6.85 -7.46 5.50
CA LYS A 118 -5.46 -7.75 5.87
C LYS A 118 -4.75 -8.35 4.66
N LEU A 119 -3.80 -7.60 4.10
CA LEU A 119 -2.99 -8.02 2.97
C LEU A 119 -1.57 -8.33 3.45
N ILE A 120 -1.14 -9.59 3.35
CA ILE A 120 0.17 -10.03 3.82
C ILE A 120 1.19 -10.20 2.69
N ASP A 121 0.72 -10.50 1.48
CA ASP A 121 1.55 -10.78 0.33
C ASP A 121 0.74 -10.52 -0.96
N GLY A 122 1.44 -10.33 -2.08
CA GLY A 122 0.82 -10.18 -3.38
C GLY A 122 0.73 -8.74 -3.88
N TYR A 123 0.15 -8.58 -5.07
CA TYR A 123 0.09 -7.32 -5.82
C TYR A 123 -1.36 -6.89 -5.99
N PHE A 124 -1.70 -5.71 -5.48
CA PHE A 124 -3.06 -5.16 -5.48
C PHE A 124 -3.08 -3.81 -6.21
N TYR A 125 -3.79 -3.74 -7.33
CA TYR A 125 -3.84 -2.54 -8.19
C TYR A 125 -5.24 -2.08 -8.56
N HIS A 126 -6.29 -2.82 -8.16
CA HIS A 126 -7.69 -2.48 -8.39
C HIS A 126 -8.40 -1.99 -7.13
N ILE A 127 -9.58 -1.39 -7.31
CA ILE A 127 -10.49 -1.04 -6.23
C ILE A 127 -11.13 -2.34 -5.73
N LYS A 128 -11.01 -2.58 -4.42
CA LYS A 128 -11.74 -3.66 -3.74
C LYS A 128 -12.94 -3.09 -3.04
N GLU A 129 -14.12 -3.62 -3.32
CA GLU A 129 -15.34 -3.22 -2.63
C GLU A 129 -15.45 -3.90 -1.24
N LYS A 130 -16.18 -3.25 -0.32
CA LYS A 130 -16.31 -3.67 1.08
C LYS A 130 -16.94 -5.07 1.26
N SER A 131 -17.61 -5.58 0.23
CA SER A 131 -18.25 -6.90 0.23
C SER A 131 -17.32 -8.04 -0.17
N GLU A 132 -16.12 -7.74 -0.67
CA GLU A 132 -15.17 -8.79 -1.07
C GLU A 132 -14.39 -9.28 0.14
N LYS A 133 -14.83 -10.36 0.76
CA LYS A 133 -14.04 -11.14 1.70
C LYS A 133 -13.15 -12.10 0.92
N ILE A 134 -11.84 -11.95 1.05
CA ILE A 134 -10.90 -12.97 0.57
C ILE A 134 -10.76 -14.00 1.70
N GLU A 135 -11.67 -14.97 1.77
CA GLU A 135 -11.62 -16.00 2.82
C GLU A 135 -10.69 -17.17 2.46
N LYS A 136 -10.51 -17.45 1.19
CA LYS A 136 -9.62 -18.54 0.74
C LYS A 136 -9.18 -18.33 -0.69
N ILE A 137 -7.89 -18.45 -0.94
CA ILE A 137 -7.33 -18.50 -2.29
C ILE A 137 -7.01 -19.97 -2.57
N GLU A 138 -7.74 -20.59 -3.50
CA GLU A 138 -7.34 -21.88 -4.07
C GLU A 138 -6.44 -21.59 -5.27
N ILE A 139 -5.21 -22.08 -5.19
CA ILE A 139 -4.21 -21.95 -6.25
C ILE A 139 -4.37 -23.19 -7.12
N ASP A 140 -4.79 -23.00 -8.37
CA ASP A 140 -4.74 -24.07 -9.36
C ASP A 140 -3.31 -24.17 -9.89
N GLU A 141 -2.63 -25.27 -9.59
CA GLU A 141 -1.21 -25.47 -9.94
C GLU A 141 -0.94 -25.60 -11.46
N GLU A 142 -1.99 -25.62 -12.28
CA GLU A 142 -1.92 -25.86 -13.72
C GLU A 142 -1.71 -24.62 -14.59
N TYR A 143 -1.72 -23.40 -14.03
CA TYR A 143 -1.51 -22.16 -14.77
C TYR A 143 -0.11 -21.55 -14.54
N GLU A 144 0.88 -21.99 -15.31
CA GLU A 144 2.04 -21.15 -15.60
C GLU A 144 1.59 -19.95 -16.45
N LEU A 145 1.48 -18.79 -15.83
CA LEU A 145 1.26 -17.56 -16.58
C LEU A 145 2.52 -17.22 -17.36
N LEU A 146 2.50 -17.48 -18.65
CA LEU A 146 3.42 -16.88 -19.61
C LEU A 146 3.36 -15.36 -19.41
N CYS A 147 4.51 -14.73 -19.15
CA CYS A 147 4.68 -13.29 -19.22
C CYS A 147 4.41 -12.87 -20.67
N SER A 148 3.17 -12.64 -21.01
CA SER A 148 2.80 -11.99 -22.25
C SER A 148 2.70 -10.48 -22.02
N ASP A 149 3.30 -9.77 -22.96
CA ASP A 149 3.30 -8.33 -23.14
C ASP A 149 1.91 -7.71 -22.83
N PRO A 150 1.87 -6.51 -22.18
CA PRO A 150 0.59 -5.85 -21.90
C PRO A 150 -0.23 -5.43 -23.12
N GLU A 151 0.27 -5.63 -24.35
CA GLU A 151 -0.40 -5.25 -25.59
C GLU A 151 -1.34 -6.32 -26.18
N LEU A 152 -1.49 -7.49 -25.57
CA LEU A 152 -2.37 -8.57 -26.06
C LEU A 152 -3.47 -8.92 -25.03
N ALA A 153 -4.24 -7.94 -24.59
CA ALA A 153 -5.52 -8.19 -23.95
C ALA A 153 -6.60 -8.20 -25.05
N ASP A 154 -7.02 -9.37 -25.47
CA ASP A 154 -8.17 -9.53 -26.36
C ASP A 154 -9.44 -9.03 -25.66
N GLU A 155 -10.21 -8.17 -26.37
CA GLU A 155 -11.36 -7.41 -25.88
C GLU A 155 -12.67 -8.22 -25.74
N ASP A 156 -12.66 -9.54 -25.69
CA ASP A 156 -13.89 -10.37 -25.81
C ASP A 156 -14.05 -11.45 -24.73
N ASP A 157 -13.76 -11.18 -23.45
CA ASP A 157 -14.22 -12.09 -22.38
C ASP A 157 -15.06 -11.36 -21.34
N GLU A 158 -16.29 -11.88 -21.13
CA GLU A 158 -17.26 -11.44 -20.12
C GLU A 158 -16.59 -11.24 -18.74
N GLU A 159 -16.96 -10.18 -18.05
CA GLU A 159 -16.46 -9.72 -16.76
C GLU A 159 -16.40 -10.83 -15.69
N VAL A 160 -15.34 -11.60 -15.69
CA VAL A 160 -14.90 -12.33 -14.51
C VAL A 160 -13.69 -11.57 -13.98
N SER A 161 -13.84 -10.89 -12.86
CA SER A 161 -12.74 -10.20 -12.20
C SER A 161 -11.67 -11.21 -11.80
N THR A 162 -10.66 -11.37 -12.64
CA THR A 162 -9.50 -12.22 -12.36
C THR A 162 -8.37 -11.36 -11.82
N GLU A 163 -7.85 -11.70 -10.67
CA GLU A 163 -6.71 -11.02 -10.06
C GLU A 163 -5.45 -11.86 -10.16
N VAL A 164 -4.30 -11.22 -10.20
CA VAL A 164 -3.00 -11.88 -10.23
C VAL A 164 -2.38 -11.81 -8.84
N LEU A 165 -2.18 -12.96 -8.22
CA LEU A 165 -1.39 -13.11 -7.00
C LEU A 165 0.04 -13.53 -7.37
N ILE A 166 1.07 -12.98 -6.72
CA ILE A 166 2.44 -13.48 -6.84
C ILE A 166 2.88 -14.05 -5.50
N LYS A 167 3.27 -15.33 -5.50
CA LYS A 167 3.82 -16.03 -4.35
C LYS A 167 5.06 -16.80 -4.78
N ASP A 168 6.14 -16.72 -3.98
CA ASP A 168 7.42 -17.42 -4.24
C ASP A 168 8.01 -17.13 -5.64
N GLY A 169 7.83 -15.88 -6.15
CA GLY A 169 8.29 -15.47 -7.48
C GLY A 169 7.45 -16.00 -8.64
N LYS A 170 6.35 -16.70 -8.38
CA LYS A 170 5.40 -17.18 -9.37
C LYS A 170 4.15 -16.34 -9.37
N LYS A 171 3.60 -16.09 -10.57
CA LYS A 171 2.33 -15.38 -10.76
C LYS A 171 1.18 -16.40 -10.81
N TYR A 172 0.11 -16.12 -10.08
CA TYR A 172 -1.10 -16.94 -10.04
C TYR A 172 -2.30 -16.09 -10.46
N LYS A 173 -3.15 -16.64 -11.32
CA LYS A 173 -4.44 -16.05 -11.64
C LYS A 173 -5.45 -16.51 -10.58
N VAL A 174 -6.07 -15.58 -9.87
CA VAL A 174 -6.98 -15.87 -8.78
C VAL A 174 -8.42 -15.57 -9.22
N LYS A 175 -9.30 -16.54 -9.08
CA LYS A 175 -10.74 -16.34 -9.27
C LYS A 175 -11.38 -16.09 -7.92
N ILE A 176 -12.04 -14.96 -7.76
CA ILE A 176 -12.83 -14.69 -6.57
C ILE A 176 -14.12 -15.52 -6.67
N LEU A 177 -14.29 -16.46 -5.74
CA LEU A 177 -15.53 -17.21 -5.61
C LEU A 177 -16.50 -16.41 -4.75
N GLU A 178 -17.79 -16.36 -5.14
CA GLU A 178 -18.84 -15.69 -4.39
C GLU A 178 -18.98 -16.25 -2.96
N GLU A 179 -19.42 -15.39 -2.05
CA GLU A 179 -19.68 -15.74 -0.65
C GLU A 179 -20.65 -16.92 -0.56
N ILE A 180 -20.33 -17.88 0.30
CA ILE A 180 -21.29 -18.85 0.81
C ILE A 180 -21.89 -18.23 2.07
N GLU A 181 -23.23 -17.99 2.06
CA GLU A 181 -24.00 -17.52 3.21
C GLU A 181 -23.86 -18.45 4.43
#